data_9b91e6c957643ea93c132774587d42fe
#
_entry.id   9b91e6c957643ea93c132774587d42fe
#
_cell.length_a   1.000
_cell.length_b   1.000
_cell.length_c   1.000
_cell.angle_alpha   90.00
_cell.angle_beta   90.00
_cell.angle_gamma   90.00
#
_symmetry.space_group_name_H-M   'P 1'
#
loop_
_entity.id
_entity.type
_entity.pdbx_description
1 polymer ?
#
loop_
_entity_poly.entity_id
_entity_poly.type
_entity_poly.pdbx_seq_one_letter_code
_entity_poly.pdbx_strand_id
1 'polypeptide(L)'
;MKKYIILAFTAMLPLAAAAQQEEEATENGIVSVDGTKGFTITSKKGDFVFKPYALIQTTANFNYYDDEGLDKAYNQDNVANTGFAIPYAVLGFTGKAFGRVTFNLTMNAAASGGNLLQQAWFDVKLKEQFAIKVGKFKTPFTHAYLTTLGETLLPQVPTSLTATTIMPHTLNAVTPAIGTGFDLGVEIHGLLAKKFGYEVGIFNGTGASVNTATKTFSDDWHIPSLLYSARLTWMPKGVMPSTQGNPNRLHEDKMLFGLSVSENVESESESTNDFRAGFEFSMLKDRWYVGAEAYYMHVGFTKRQKIDDTFNYWGAYAQAGYFVTNQLQLAARYDFMDRNSTGKDGLLNMPAVGVNYFFPNTNLKLQAMYQYIGRTGHATQLDRDNDDLGQPMHTAKVLLQYTF
;
A
#
# COMPACT_ATOMS: atom_id res chain seq x y z
N MET A 1 -29.95 17.65 2.42
CA MET A 1 -28.93 16.60 2.49
C MET A 1 -27.99 16.69 3.71
N LYS A 2 -27.66 17.88 4.26
CA LYS A 2 -26.76 18.01 5.43
C LYS A 2 -27.30 17.48 6.77
N LYS A 3 -28.60 17.38 6.96
CA LYS A 3 -29.22 16.93 8.22
C LYS A 3 -29.19 15.40 8.47
N TYR A 4 -29.09 14.59 7.41
CA TYR A 4 -29.11 13.12 7.55
C TYR A 4 -27.73 12.52 7.83
N ILE A 5 -26.66 13.20 7.43
CA ILE A 5 -25.28 12.76 7.71
C ILE A 5 -24.97 12.92 9.21
N ILE A 6 -25.48 13.98 9.84
CA ILE A 6 -25.30 14.21 11.29
C ILE A 6 -26.08 13.16 12.12
N LEU A 7 -27.24 12.72 11.66
CA LEU A 7 -28.01 11.69 12.35
C LEU A 7 -27.32 10.30 12.32
N ALA A 8 -26.64 9.96 11.24
CA ALA A 8 -25.88 8.71 11.16
C ALA A 8 -24.64 8.70 12.10
N PHE A 9 -23.98 9.85 12.24
CA PHE A 9 -22.85 9.99 13.17
C PHE A 9 -23.29 10.02 14.64
N THR A 10 -24.45 10.62 14.95
CA THR A 10 -24.99 10.67 16.32
C THR A 10 -25.55 9.31 16.77
N ALA A 11 -25.96 8.45 15.84
CA ALA A 11 -26.39 7.08 16.15
C ALA A 11 -25.21 6.11 16.40
N MET A 12 -24.00 6.43 15.97
CA MET A 12 -22.82 5.59 16.22
C MET A 12 -22.18 5.83 17.60
N LEU A 13 -22.32 7.00 18.17
CA LEU A 13 -21.76 7.34 19.50
C LEU A 13 -22.34 6.54 20.68
N PRO A 14 -23.65 6.25 20.76
CA PRO A 14 -24.18 5.39 21.82
C PRO A 14 -23.86 3.89 21.65
N LEU A 15 -23.55 3.43 20.42
CA LEU A 15 -23.18 2.03 20.14
C LEU A 15 -21.77 1.68 20.63
N ALA A 16 -20.86 2.64 20.69
CA ALA A 16 -19.53 2.44 21.24
C ALA A 16 -19.52 2.25 22.77
N ALA A 17 -20.52 2.78 23.48
CA ALA A 17 -20.67 2.62 24.92
C ALA A 17 -21.37 1.29 25.31
N ALA A 18 -22.04 0.62 24.37
CA ALA A 18 -22.72 -0.66 24.59
C ALA A 18 -21.82 -1.89 24.37
N ALA A 19 -20.53 -1.67 24.06
CA ALA A 19 -19.57 -2.72 23.71
C ALA A 19 -19.20 -3.72 24.84
N GLN A 20 -19.93 -3.73 25.92
CA GLN A 20 -19.76 -4.69 27.04
C GLN A 20 -20.96 -5.63 27.21
N GLN A 21 -21.91 -5.69 26.31
CA GLN A 21 -23.09 -6.56 26.47
C GLN A 21 -23.29 -7.49 25.25
N GLU A 22 -23.52 -8.74 25.61
CA GLU A 22 -24.02 -9.94 24.96
C GLU A 22 -24.58 -9.85 23.54
N GLU A 23 -24.43 -10.99 22.78
CA GLU A 23 -25.11 -11.24 21.51
C GLU A 23 -26.64 -11.06 21.65
N GLU A 24 -27.19 -9.97 21.17
CA GLU A 24 -28.64 -9.83 21.00
C GLU A 24 -29.02 -10.46 19.66
N ALA A 25 -29.60 -11.65 19.73
CA ALA A 25 -30.27 -12.26 18.60
C ALA A 25 -31.58 -11.48 18.34
N THR A 26 -31.60 -10.63 17.33
CA THR A 26 -32.82 -10.02 16.84
C THR A 26 -33.59 -11.01 15.96
N GLU A 27 -34.90 -10.83 15.81
CA GLU A 27 -35.75 -11.70 15.00
C GLU A 27 -35.25 -11.89 13.54
N ASN A 28 -34.43 -10.97 13.03
CA ASN A 28 -33.94 -10.91 11.65
C ASN A 28 -32.41 -11.06 11.48
N GLY A 29 -31.62 -11.13 12.55
CA GLY A 29 -30.16 -11.24 12.42
C GLY A 29 -29.42 -11.24 13.75
N ILE A 30 -28.12 -11.45 13.70
CA ILE A 30 -27.20 -11.44 14.85
C ILE A 30 -26.32 -10.20 14.72
N VAL A 31 -26.31 -9.37 15.76
CA VAL A 31 -25.35 -8.27 15.90
C VAL A 31 -24.30 -8.73 16.90
N SER A 32 -23.07 -8.82 16.48
CA SER A 32 -21.94 -9.17 17.34
C SER A 32 -21.04 -7.95 17.49
N VAL A 33 -20.71 -7.62 18.72
CA VAL A 33 -19.78 -6.55 19.08
C VAL A 33 -18.66 -7.16 19.91
N ASP A 34 -17.44 -7.09 19.42
CA ASP A 34 -16.23 -7.54 20.12
C ASP A 34 -15.27 -6.35 20.16
N GLY A 35 -14.87 -5.94 21.37
CA GLY A 35 -13.98 -4.79 21.57
C GLY A 35 -12.65 -4.89 20.82
N THR A 36 -12.23 -6.10 20.45
CA THR A 36 -11.00 -6.36 19.67
C THR A 36 -11.25 -6.69 18.22
N LYS A 37 -12.45 -7.17 17.86
CA LYS A 37 -12.81 -7.59 16.48
C LYS A 37 -13.75 -6.62 15.78
N GLY A 38 -14.23 -5.61 16.52
CA GLY A 38 -15.15 -4.59 16.02
C GLY A 38 -16.59 -5.08 15.96
N PHE A 39 -17.38 -4.40 15.13
CA PHE A 39 -18.82 -4.58 15.00
C PHE A 39 -19.14 -5.39 13.74
N THR A 40 -19.99 -6.39 13.86
CA THR A 40 -20.43 -7.22 12.71
C THR A 40 -21.94 -7.44 12.79
N ILE A 41 -22.63 -7.21 11.68
CA ILE A 41 -24.03 -7.58 11.50
C ILE A 41 -24.08 -8.80 10.56
N THR A 42 -24.72 -9.86 11.00
CA THR A 42 -24.88 -11.08 10.20
C THR A 42 -26.36 -11.43 10.10
N SER A 43 -26.87 -11.70 8.89
CA SER A 43 -28.23 -12.21 8.71
C SER A 43 -28.41 -13.57 9.39
N LYS A 44 -29.63 -13.91 9.76
CA LYS A 44 -29.98 -15.18 10.42
C LYS A 44 -29.50 -16.41 9.66
N LYS A 45 -29.45 -16.33 8.32
CA LYS A 45 -28.95 -17.41 7.44
C LYS A 45 -27.46 -17.35 7.19
N GLY A 46 -26.75 -16.30 7.65
CA GLY A 46 -25.33 -16.10 7.39
C GLY A 46 -24.99 -15.75 5.94
N ASP A 47 -25.97 -15.50 5.10
CA ASP A 47 -25.82 -15.17 3.67
C ASP A 47 -25.50 -13.69 3.42
N PHE A 48 -25.73 -12.85 4.43
CA PHE A 48 -25.33 -11.44 4.45
C PHE A 48 -24.49 -11.14 5.67
N VAL A 49 -23.35 -10.49 5.49
CA VAL A 49 -22.45 -10.00 6.53
C VAL A 49 -22.08 -8.57 6.22
N PHE A 50 -22.16 -7.69 7.23
CA PHE A 50 -21.74 -6.30 7.11
C PHE A 50 -20.80 -5.97 8.29
N LYS A 51 -19.62 -5.46 7.98
CA LYS A 51 -18.60 -5.13 8.96
C LYS A 51 -18.02 -3.74 8.67
N PRO A 52 -18.40 -2.71 9.43
CA PRO A 52 -17.68 -1.43 9.42
C PRO A 52 -16.30 -1.60 10.05
N TYR A 53 -15.38 -0.76 9.62
CA TYR A 53 -14.03 -0.70 10.21
C TYR A 53 -13.47 0.71 10.10
N ALA A 54 -12.51 1.03 10.96
CA ALA A 54 -11.73 2.25 10.87
C ALA A 54 -10.25 1.99 11.16
N LEU A 55 -9.41 2.86 10.60
CA LEU A 55 -7.99 2.95 10.90
C LEU A 55 -7.63 4.42 11.07
N ILE A 56 -7.10 4.77 12.24
CA ILE A 56 -6.56 6.10 12.51
C ILE A 56 -5.07 5.95 12.79
N GLN A 57 -4.26 6.73 12.08
CA GLN A 57 -2.82 6.81 12.30
C GLN A 57 -2.41 8.25 12.56
N THR A 58 -1.63 8.46 13.61
CA THR A 58 -0.94 9.73 13.89
C THR A 58 0.55 9.49 13.91
N THR A 59 1.32 10.40 13.36
CA THR A 59 2.78 10.31 13.31
C THR A 59 3.45 11.54 13.86
N ALA A 60 4.60 11.32 14.50
CA ALA A 60 5.63 12.35 14.71
C ALA A 60 6.81 11.99 13.82
N ASN A 61 7.24 12.93 13.00
CA ASN A 61 8.33 12.76 12.05
C ASN A 61 9.47 13.71 12.40
N PHE A 62 10.70 13.20 12.33
CA PHE A 62 11.93 13.94 12.56
C PHE A 62 12.88 13.61 11.42
N ASN A 63 13.20 14.59 10.59
CA ASN A 63 14.13 14.45 9.48
C ASN A 63 15.29 15.40 9.71
N TYR A 64 16.49 14.91 9.51
CA TYR A 64 17.73 15.64 9.63
C TYR A 64 18.60 15.35 8.42
N TYR A 65 19.15 16.40 7.81
CA TYR A 65 20.09 16.32 6.72
C TYR A 65 21.47 16.72 7.25
N ASP A 66 22.45 15.87 7.03
CA ASP A 66 23.79 16.06 7.50
C ASP A 66 24.68 16.59 6.36
N ASP A 67 24.61 17.91 6.11
CA ASP A 67 25.51 18.54 5.14
C ASP A 67 25.64 20.06 5.26
N GLU A 68 26.90 20.49 5.10
CA GLU A 68 27.30 21.89 4.90
C GLU A 68 26.83 22.46 3.54
N GLY A 69 26.54 21.63 2.54
CA GLY A 69 26.08 22.04 1.22
C GLY A 69 24.66 22.61 1.21
N LEU A 70 23.75 22.06 2.01
CA LEU A 70 22.40 22.58 2.18
C LEU A 70 22.37 23.97 2.79
N ASP A 71 23.38 24.34 3.56
CA ASP A 71 23.54 25.68 4.11
C ASP A 71 23.68 26.74 3.03
N LYS A 72 24.38 26.44 1.94
CA LYS A 72 24.58 27.35 0.81
C LYS A 72 23.30 27.53 0.00
N ALA A 73 22.53 26.45 -0.18
CA ALA A 73 21.29 26.48 -0.97
C ALA A 73 20.15 27.18 -0.23
N TYR A 74 20.05 26.95 1.09
CA TYR A 74 18.92 27.43 1.91
C TYR A 74 19.33 28.45 2.98
N ASN A 75 20.60 28.78 3.07
CA ASN A 75 21.18 29.67 4.07
C ASN A 75 20.87 29.23 5.53
N GLN A 76 20.88 27.90 5.76
CA GLN A 76 20.59 27.27 7.04
C GLN A 76 21.59 26.15 7.34
N ASP A 77 22.13 26.16 8.54
CA ASP A 77 22.95 25.07 9.07
C ASP A 77 22.04 23.89 9.44
N ASN A 78 22.25 22.72 8.86
CA ASN A 78 21.54 21.48 9.16
C ASN A 78 20.01 21.57 9.06
N VAL A 79 19.46 21.32 7.90
CA VAL A 79 18.01 21.37 7.70
C VAL A 79 17.34 20.22 8.45
N ALA A 80 16.67 20.56 9.55
CA ALA A 80 15.85 19.64 10.32
C ALA A 80 14.37 19.95 10.05
N ASN A 81 13.60 18.93 9.72
CA ASN A 81 12.16 19.02 9.53
C ASN A 81 11.46 18.11 10.54
N THR A 82 10.70 18.70 11.45
CA THR A 82 9.93 17.98 12.47
C THR A 82 8.47 18.39 12.42
N GLY A 83 7.58 17.43 12.67
CA GLY A 83 6.15 17.73 12.72
C GLY A 83 5.28 16.53 13.02
N PHE A 84 4.02 16.83 13.30
CA PHE A 84 2.98 15.85 13.48
C PHE A 84 2.12 15.78 12.23
N ALA A 85 1.60 14.58 11.92
CA ALA A 85 0.71 14.35 10.81
C ALA A 85 -0.34 13.29 11.13
N ILE A 86 -1.46 13.34 10.42
CA ILE A 86 -2.46 12.29 10.35
C ILE A 86 -2.41 11.74 8.92
N PRO A 87 -1.53 10.76 8.64
CA PRO A 87 -1.40 10.23 7.28
C PRO A 87 -2.65 9.47 6.84
N TYR A 88 -3.35 8.86 7.79
CA TYR A 88 -4.55 8.07 7.50
C TYR A 88 -5.62 8.25 8.58
N ALA A 89 -6.81 8.55 8.11
CA ALA A 89 -8.07 8.53 8.86
C ALA A 89 -9.08 7.76 8.00
N VAL A 90 -8.92 6.43 7.98
CA VAL A 90 -9.68 5.54 7.09
C VAL A 90 -10.97 5.13 7.78
N LEU A 91 -12.06 5.24 7.04
CA LEU A 91 -13.37 4.72 7.39
C LEU A 91 -13.86 3.83 6.25
N GLY A 92 -14.41 2.69 6.58
CA GLY A 92 -14.90 1.78 5.56
C GLY A 92 -15.86 0.74 6.10
N PHE A 93 -16.40 0.01 5.17
CA PHE A 93 -17.16 -1.19 5.46
C PHE A 93 -16.88 -2.26 4.41
N THR A 94 -16.81 -3.47 4.88
CA THR A 94 -16.72 -4.66 4.04
C THR A 94 -17.87 -5.59 4.37
N GLY A 95 -18.17 -6.47 3.46
CA GLY A 95 -19.24 -7.41 3.69
C GLY A 95 -19.31 -8.52 2.67
N LYS A 96 -20.30 -9.38 2.89
CA LYS A 96 -20.64 -10.48 2.00
C LYS A 96 -22.15 -10.51 1.77
N ALA A 97 -22.56 -10.75 0.55
CA ALA A 97 -23.95 -10.88 0.17
C ALA A 97 -24.16 -12.16 -0.65
N PHE A 98 -25.31 -12.81 -0.46
CA PHE A 98 -25.72 -14.01 -1.17
C PHE A 98 -24.71 -15.16 -1.16
N GLY A 99 -23.82 -15.18 -0.15
CA GLY A 99 -22.79 -16.20 0.00
C GLY A 99 -21.64 -16.16 -1.03
N ARG A 100 -21.73 -15.34 -2.08
CA ARG A 100 -20.79 -15.33 -3.22
C ARG A 100 -20.22 -13.97 -3.57
N VAL A 101 -20.89 -12.88 -3.21
CA VAL A 101 -20.46 -11.52 -3.50
C VAL A 101 -19.83 -10.94 -2.27
N THR A 102 -18.58 -10.57 -2.33
CA THR A 102 -17.94 -9.70 -1.33
C THR A 102 -17.88 -8.27 -1.84
N PHE A 103 -17.88 -7.31 -0.95
CA PHE A 103 -17.80 -5.89 -1.30
C PHE A 103 -16.99 -5.13 -0.28
N ASN A 104 -16.43 -4.02 -0.73
CA ASN A 104 -15.71 -3.09 0.13
C ASN A 104 -15.97 -1.66 -0.34
N LEU A 105 -16.13 -0.76 0.62
CA LEU A 105 -16.05 0.68 0.42
C LEU A 105 -15.12 1.25 1.47
N THR A 106 -14.09 1.99 1.04
CA THR A 106 -13.09 2.58 1.92
C THR A 106 -12.81 4.01 1.52
N MET A 107 -12.86 4.91 2.48
CA MET A 107 -12.49 6.31 2.33
C MET A 107 -11.38 6.67 3.31
N ASN A 108 -10.46 7.53 2.87
CA ASN A 108 -9.46 8.14 3.75
C ASN A 108 -9.79 9.63 3.94
N ALA A 109 -10.33 9.99 5.09
CA ALA A 109 -10.72 11.37 5.40
C ALA A 109 -9.52 12.33 5.54
N ALA A 110 -8.30 11.81 5.69
CA ALA A 110 -7.08 12.62 5.66
C ALA A 110 -6.62 12.98 4.24
N ALA A 111 -7.19 12.35 3.21
CA ALA A 111 -6.88 12.64 1.81
C ALA A 111 -7.86 13.65 1.21
N SER A 112 -7.49 14.24 0.08
CA SER A 112 -8.30 15.21 -0.65
C SER A 112 -8.58 14.75 -2.09
N GLY A 113 -9.57 15.37 -2.73
CA GLY A 113 -9.94 15.08 -4.11
C GLY A 113 -10.33 13.62 -4.35
N GLY A 114 -9.95 13.06 -5.46
CA GLY A 114 -10.23 11.68 -5.85
C GLY A 114 -9.60 10.62 -4.93
N ASN A 115 -8.56 10.99 -4.18
CA ASN A 115 -7.90 10.12 -3.21
C ASN A 115 -8.74 9.86 -1.96
N LEU A 116 -9.79 10.64 -1.71
CA LEU A 116 -10.74 10.40 -0.62
C LEU A 116 -11.35 8.99 -0.73
N LEU A 117 -11.80 8.59 -1.92
CA LEU A 117 -12.29 7.24 -2.17
C LEU A 117 -11.12 6.33 -2.52
N GLN A 118 -10.67 5.52 -1.57
CA GLN A 118 -9.58 4.57 -1.82
C GLN A 118 -10.06 3.30 -2.50
N GLN A 119 -11.12 2.70 -2.01
CA GLN A 119 -11.67 1.46 -2.56
C GLN A 119 -13.19 1.52 -2.67
N ALA A 120 -13.72 0.99 -3.77
CA ALA A 120 -15.13 0.73 -3.97
C ALA A 120 -15.25 -0.41 -4.99
N TRP A 121 -15.49 -1.64 -4.52
CA TRP A 121 -15.47 -2.79 -5.39
C TRP A 121 -16.43 -3.89 -4.95
N PHE A 122 -16.79 -4.72 -5.92
CA PHE A 122 -17.45 -6.00 -5.74
C PHE A 122 -16.56 -7.11 -6.27
N ASP A 123 -16.57 -8.24 -5.57
CA ASP A 123 -15.87 -9.46 -5.95
C ASP A 123 -16.86 -10.63 -5.95
N VAL A 124 -17.08 -11.22 -7.10
CA VAL A 124 -18.04 -12.30 -7.33
C VAL A 124 -17.28 -13.61 -7.44
N LYS A 125 -17.35 -14.41 -6.40
CA LYS A 125 -16.71 -15.72 -6.36
C LYS A 125 -17.64 -16.78 -6.98
N LEU A 126 -17.29 -17.24 -8.19
CA LEU A 126 -17.98 -18.30 -8.87
C LEU A 126 -17.50 -19.70 -8.41
N LYS A 127 -16.19 -19.83 -8.26
CA LYS A 127 -15.49 -21.00 -7.71
C LYS A 127 -14.23 -20.52 -6.96
N GLU A 128 -13.58 -21.39 -6.21
CA GLU A 128 -12.29 -21.09 -5.58
C GLU A 128 -11.23 -20.73 -6.63
N GLN A 129 -11.31 -21.37 -7.79
CA GLN A 129 -10.40 -21.17 -8.90
C GLN A 129 -10.74 -19.99 -9.79
N PHE A 130 -11.92 -19.36 -9.62
CA PHE A 130 -12.37 -18.29 -10.50
C PHE A 130 -13.30 -17.33 -9.80
N ALA A 131 -12.87 -16.09 -9.70
CA ALA A 131 -13.62 -14.96 -9.19
C ALA A 131 -13.38 -13.73 -10.10
N ILE A 132 -14.31 -12.80 -10.08
CA ILE A 132 -14.25 -11.55 -10.85
C ILE A 132 -14.46 -10.39 -9.88
N LYS A 133 -13.50 -9.49 -9.83
CA LYS A 133 -13.53 -8.29 -9.03
C LYS A 133 -13.64 -7.06 -9.93
N VAL A 134 -14.52 -6.14 -9.61
CA VAL A 134 -14.83 -4.95 -10.41
C VAL A 134 -14.93 -3.73 -9.50
N GLY A 135 -14.35 -2.62 -9.90
CA GLY A 135 -14.40 -1.36 -9.19
C GLY A 135 -13.04 -0.71 -9.01
N LYS A 136 -12.90 0.07 -7.95
CA LYS A 136 -11.65 0.74 -7.56
C LYS A 136 -10.96 -0.05 -6.45
N PHE A 137 -9.76 -0.55 -6.72
CA PHE A 137 -8.95 -1.33 -5.77
C PHE A 137 -7.48 -1.28 -6.14
N LYS A 138 -6.60 -1.83 -5.30
CA LYS A 138 -5.18 -1.95 -5.63
C LYS A 138 -4.99 -2.91 -6.81
N THR A 139 -4.23 -2.47 -7.80
CA THR A 139 -3.82 -3.32 -8.92
C THR A 139 -3.01 -4.51 -8.42
N PRO A 140 -3.09 -5.69 -9.04
CA PRO A 140 -2.33 -6.84 -8.58
C PRO A 140 -0.82 -6.62 -8.80
N PHE A 141 -0.09 -6.58 -7.70
CA PHE A 141 1.36 -6.45 -7.68
C PHE A 141 1.93 -7.23 -6.48
N THR A 142 3.02 -6.81 -5.87
CA THR A 142 3.70 -7.58 -4.83
C THR A 142 2.97 -7.60 -3.47
N HIS A 143 3.35 -8.51 -2.57
CA HIS A 143 2.72 -8.69 -1.27
C HIS A 143 2.80 -7.43 -0.39
N ALA A 144 3.97 -6.78 -0.31
CA ALA A 144 4.11 -5.57 0.49
C ALA A 144 3.22 -4.43 -0.02
N TYR A 145 3.09 -4.32 -1.34
CA TYR A 145 2.18 -3.37 -1.96
C TYR A 145 0.70 -3.64 -1.64
N LEU A 146 0.29 -4.91 -1.67
CA LEU A 146 -1.07 -5.33 -1.36
C LEU A 146 -1.36 -5.37 0.14
N THR A 147 -0.33 -5.42 1.00
CA THR A 147 -0.48 -5.40 2.46
C THR A 147 -1.27 -4.16 2.90
N THR A 148 -2.19 -4.35 3.83
CA THR A 148 -2.98 -3.26 4.39
C THR A 148 -2.11 -2.34 5.24
N LEU A 149 -2.42 -1.06 5.24
CA LEU A 149 -1.63 -0.03 5.95
C LEU A 149 -1.46 -0.33 7.44
N GLY A 150 -2.46 -0.92 8.07
CA GLY A 150 -2.42 -1.30 9.48
C GLY A 150 -1.50 -2.47 9.81
N GLU A 151 -1.10 -3.26 8.80
CA GLU A 151 -0.38 -4.51 8.94
C GLU A 151 1.09 -4.44 8.49
N THR A 152 1.62 -3.23 8.24
CA THR A 152 3.02 -3.03 7.86
C THR A 152 3.98 -3.23 9.04
N LEU A 153 5.17 -3.79 8.76
CA LEU A 153 6.20 -4.07 9.75
C LEU A 153 6.80 -2.78 10.34
N LEU A 154 7.02 -1.78 9.52
CA LEU A 154 7.55 -0.47 9.91
C LEU A 154 6.54 0.63 9.56
N PRO A 155 6.59 1.79 10.22
CA PRO A 155 5.70 2.93 9.97
C PRO A 155 5.74 3.48 8.54
N GLN A 156 6.76 3.12 7.80
CA GLN A 156 6.97 3.51 6.41
C GLN A 156 7.23 2.27 5.56
N VAL A 157 6.53 2.16 4.44
CA VAL A 157 6.80 1.13 3.43
C VAL A 157 8.19 1.33 2.81
N PRO A 158 8.80 0.31 2.19
CA PRO A 158 10.08 0.44 1.50
C PRO A 158 10.04 1.56 0.44
N THR A 159 11.09 2.36 0.38
CA THR A 159 11.19 3.46 -0.60
C THR A 159 11.29 2.91 -2.02
N SER A 160 12.00 1.79 -2.22
CA SER A 160 12.07 1.09 -3.51
C SER A 160 10.69 0.67 -4.02
N LEU A 161 9.81 0.18 -3.13
CA LEU A 161 8.42 -0.14 -3.47
C LEU A 161 7.65 1.13 -3.86
N THR A 162 7.76 2.18 -3.07
CA THR A 162 7.02 3.42 -3.30
C THR A 162 7.43 4.07 -4.62
N ALA A 163 8.73 4.10 -4.89
CA ALA A 163 9.27 4.68 -6.11
C ALA A 163 8.82 3.94 -7.37
N THR A 164 8.75 2.60 -7.32
CA THR A 164 8.32 1.80 -8.47
C THR A 164 6.82 1.73 -8.66
N THR A 165 6.03 1.88 -7.60
CA THR A 165 4.57 1.73 -7.67
C THR A 165 3.82 3.05 -7.69
N ILE A 166 4.40 4.10 -7.11
CA ILE A 166 3.71 5.37 -6.89
C ILE A 166 4.27 6.47 -7.78
N MET A 167 5.61 6.61 -7.82
CA MET A 167 6.27 7.75 -8.45
C MET A 167 7.58 7.32 -9.08
N PRO A 168 7.65 7.13 -10.36
CA PRO A 168 8.90 6.71 -11.00
C PRO A 168 9.94 7.82 -11.03
N HIS A 169 9.59 9.04 -11.25
CA HIS A 169 10.54 10.16 -11.24
C HIS A 169 9.83 11.51 -11.21
N THR A 170 10.59 12.56 -10.91
CA THR A 170 10.10 13.91 -10.70
C THR A 170 10.44 14.88 -11.84
N LEU A 171 10.98 14.41 -12.96
CA LEU A 171 11.32 15.25 -14.08
C LEU A 171 10.06 15.91 -14.66
N ASN A 172 9.98 17.23 -14.48
CA ASN A 172 8.96 18.09 -15.07
C ASN A 172 7.49 17.74 -14.80
N ALA A 173 7.18 17.25 -13.61
CA ALA A 173 5.82 16.96 -13.16
C ALA A 173 5.07 15.88 -13.97
N VAL A 174 5.79 15.05 -14.71
CA VAL A 174 5.21 13.88 -15.33
C VAL A 174 5.14 12.79 -14.30
N THR A 175 3.96 12.58 -13.74
CA THR A 175 3.69 11.45 -12.85
C THR A 175 3.08 10.34 -13.68
N PRO A 176 3.64 9.14 -13.65
CA PRO A 176 2.96 7.99 -14.22
C PRO A 176 1.62 7.76 -13.55
N ALA A 177 0.70 7.25 -14.30
CA ALA A 177 -0.68 7.10 -13.90
C ALA A 177 -0.92 6.14 -12.73
N ILE A 178 0.04 5.29 -12.35
CA ILE A 178 -0.09 4.36 -11.21
C ILE A 178 0.28 5.02 -9.87
N GLY A 179 -0.19 6.25 -9.64
CA GLY A 179 0.27 7.09 -8.54
C GLY A 179 0.09 6.55 -7.12
N THR A 180 -0.94 5.80 -6.80
CA THR A 180 -1.23 5.37 -5.42
C THR A 180 -1.60 3.91 -5.30
N GLY A 181 -1.60 3.21 -6.40
CA GLY A 181 -1.91 1.80 -6.46
C GLY A 181 -3.38 1.43 -6.38
N PHE A 182 -4.28 2.36 -6.12
CA PHE A 182 -5.71 2.12 -6.30
C PHE A 182 -6.12 2.62 -7.68
N ASP A 183 -6.81 1.80 -8.46
CA ASP A 183 -7.29 2.18 -9.78
C ASP A 183 -8.63 1.52 -10.09
N LEU A 184 -9.33 2.08 -11.07
CA LEU A 184 -10.60 1.55 -11.57
C LEU A 184 -10.34 0.46 -12.60
N GLY A 185 -10.92 -0.71 -12.40
CA GLY A 185 -10.70 -1.81 -13.33
C GLY A 185 -11.51 -3.06 -13.04
N VAL A 186 -11.12 -4.10 -13.77
CA VAL A 186 -11.64 -5.45 -13.66
C VAL A 186 -10.48 -6.42 -13.49
N GLU A 187 -10.62 -7.34 -12.57
CA GLU A 187 -9.64 -8.38 -12.27
C GLU A 187 -10.31 -9.75 -12.26
N ILE A 188 -9.68 -10.72 -12.87
CA ILE A 188 -9.98 -12.14 -12.73
C ILE A 188 -8.91 -12.74 -11.82
N HIS A 189 -9.35 -13.48 -10.82
CA HIS A 189 -8.43 -14.10 -9.87
C HIS A 189 -8.94 -15.45 -9.39
N GLY A 190 -8.04 -16.20 -8.78
CA GLY A 190 -8.40 -17.50 -8.23
C GLY A 190 -7.23 -18.21 -7.55
N LEU A 191 -7.57 -19.31 -6.90
CA LEU A 191 -6.63 -20.16 -6.18
C LEU A 191 -6.69 -21.60 -6.72
N LEU A 192 -5.62 -22.02 -7.37
CA LEU A 192 -5.48 -23.35 -7.94
C LEU A 192 -4.78 -24.29 -6.93
N ALA A 193 -5.31 -25.49 -6.78
CA ALA A 193 -4.78 -26.51 -5.86
C ALA A 193 -4.50 -26.00 -4.43
N LYS A 194 -5.21 -24.95 -4.01
CA LYS A 194 -5.04 -24.25 -2.70
C LYS A 194 -3.63 -23.70 -2.43
N LYS A 195 -2.79 -23.58 -3.45
CA LYS A 195 -1.38 -23.18 -3.36
C LYS A 195 -0.93 -22.19 -4.40
N PHE A 196 -1.55 -22.18 -5.58
CA PHE A 196 -1.17 -21.30 -6.67
C PHE A 196 -2.26 -20.23 -6.87
N GLY A 197 -1.93 -18.99 -6.53
CA GLY A 197 -2.79 -17.85 -6.80
C GLY A 197 -2.46 -17.22 -8.13
N TYR A 198 -3.47 -16.69 -8.80
CA TYR A 198 -3.32 -15.84 -9.97
C TYR A 198 -4.29 -14.66 -9.90
N GLU A 199 -3.82 -13.52 -10.35
CA GLU A 199 -4.56 -12.27 -10.44
C GLU A 199 -4.21 -11.65 -11.80
N VAL A 200 -5.19 -11.37 -12.64
CA VAL A 200 -4.99 -10.73 -13.96
C VAL A 200 -6.05 -9.67 -14.13
N GLY A 201 -5.65 -8.43 -14.39
CA GLY A 201 -6.56 -7.32 -14.44
C GLY A 201 -6.24 -6.28 -15.51
N ILE A 202 -7.27 -5.50 -15.83
CA ILE A 202 -7.22 -4.37 -16.75
C ILE A 202 -7.78 -3.17 -15.98
N PHE A 203 -7.04 -2.06 -15.99
CA PHE A 203 -7.34 -0.87 -15.21
C PHE A 203 -7.20 0.39 -16.08
N ASN A 204 -7.76 1.50 -15.62
CA ASN A 204 -7.64 2.76 -16.35
C ASN A 204 -6.20 3.30 -16.43
N GLY A 205 -5.31 2.93 -15.51
CA GLY A 205 -3.96 3.49 -15.44
C GLY A 205 -3.92 4.95 -14.97
N THR A 206 -4.98 5.44 -14.35
CA THR A 206 -5.11 6.84 -13.89
C THR A 206 -4.83 7.04 -12.42
N GLY A 207 -4.68 5.95 -11.69
CA GLY A 207 -4.39 5.94 -10.26
C GLY A 207 -5.54 6.41 -9.37
N ALA A 208 -5.25 6.55 -8.09
CA ALA A 208 -6.27 6.78 -7.07
C ALA A 208 -6.88 8.19 -7.08
N SER A 209 -6.22 9.17 -7.67
CA SER A 209 -6.74 10.54 -7.73
C SER A 209 -7.95 10.71 -8.65
N VAL A 210 -8.25 9.72 -9.48
CA VAL A 210 -9.30 9.75 -10.49
C VAL A 210 -10.35 8.68 -10.20
N ASN A 211 -11.63 9.06 -10.23
CA ASN A 211 -12.77 8.14 -10.07
C ASN A 211 -13.51 7.88 -11.38
N THR A 212 -13.17 8.63 -12.42
CA THR A 212 -13.72 8.46 -13.77
C THR A 212 -12.64 8.73 -14.79
N ALA A 213 -12.55 7.94 -15.84
CA ALA A 213 -11.63 8.18 -16.94
C ALA A 213 -12.25 7.71 -18.25
N THR A 214 -11.91 8.42 -19.31
CA THR A 214 -12.14 7.98 -20.69
C THR A 214 -10.77 7.80 -21.32
N LYS A 215 -10.53 6.62 -21.87
CA LYS A 215 -9.25 6.26 -22.47
C LYS A 215 -9.39 6.10 -23.98
N THR A 216 -8.33 6.38 -24.70
CA THR A 216 -8.22 6.22 -26.16
C THR A 216 -7.49 4.92 -26.49
N PHE A 217 -7.36 4.59 -27.77
CA PHE A 217 -6.47 3.55 -28.24
C PHE A 217 -5.04 4.07 -28.34
N SER A 218 -4.07 3.21 -28.07
CA SER A 218 -2.67 3.46 -28.36
C SER A 218 -2.47 3.55 -29.88
N ASP A 219 -1.74 4.58 -30.32
CA ASP A 219 -1.48 4.77 -31.75
C ASP A 219 -0.57 3.70 -32.33
N ASP A 220 0.39 3.22 -31.54
CA ASP A 220 1.39 2.25 -32.00
C ASP A 220 0.89 0.79 -31.97
N TRP A 221 0.08 0.43 -30.98
CA TRP A 221 -0.28 -0.96 -30.70
C TRP A 221 -1.71 -1.31 -31.09
N HIS A 222 -2.51 -0.31 -31.41
CA HIS A 222 -3.94 -0.45 -31.70
C HIS A 222 -4.75 -1.17 -30.61
N ILE A 223 -4.28 -1.08 -29.37
CA ILE A 223 -4.95 -1.59 -28.17
C ILE A 223 -5.43 -0.45 -27.30
N PRO A 224 -6.42 -0.66 -26.41
CA PRO A 224 -6.85 0.38 -25.48
C PRO A 224 -5.70 0.90 -24.60
N SER A 225 -5.59 2.20 -24.45
CA SER A 225 -4.65 2.86 -23.54
C SER A 225 -5.06 2.59 -22.10
N LEU A 226 -4.75 1.42 -21.58
CA LEU A 226 -5.11 0.92 -20.26
C LEU A 226 -3.86 0.37 -19.55
N LEU A 227 -3.98 0.17 -18.26
CA LEU A 227 -3.02 -0.56 -17.46
C LEU A 227 -3.39 -2.05 -17.46
N TYR A 228 -2.48 -2.89 -17.89
CA TYR A 228 -2.57 -4.33 -17.86
C TYR A 228 -1.68 -4.87 -16.75
N SER A 229 -2.21 -5.71 -15.87
CA SER A 229 -1.44 -6.22 -14.73
C SER A 229 -1.72 -7.69 -14.49
N ALA A 230 -0.67 -8.42 -14.10
CA ALA A 230 -0.77 -9.82 -13.73
C ALA A 230 0.16 -10.14 -12.55
N ARG A 231 -0.31 -11.01 -11.66
CA ARG A 231 0.45 -11.54 -10.52
C ARG A 231 0.21 -13.04 -10.39
N LEU A 232 1.29 -13.78 -10.19
CA LEU A 232 1.27 -15.22 -9.93
C LEU A 232 1.95 -15.49 -8.59
N THR A 233 1.35 -16.34 -7.76
CA THR A 233 1.88 -16.66 -6.44
C THR A 233 1.93 -18.16 -6.21
N TRP A 234 2.96 -18.61 -5.50
CA TRP A 234 3.07 -19.96 -4.98
C TRP A 234 3.13 -19.92 -3.45
N MET A 235 2.18 -20.57 -2.81
CA MET A 235 1.98 -20.60 -1.36
C MET A 235 2.00 -22.03 -0.84
N PRO A 236 3.18 -22.67 -0.73
CA PRO A 236 3.29 -24.10 -0.40
C PRO A 236 2.67 -24.48 0.95
N LYS A 237 2.59 -23.54 1.89
CA LYS A 237 2.07 -23.71 3.25
C LYS A 237 0.66 -23.11 3.44
N GLY A 238 -0.08 -22.95 2.34
CA GLY A 238 -1.40 -22.33 2.33
C GLY A 238 -1.33 -20.80 2.17
N VAL A 239 -2.51 -20.19 2.03
CA VAL A 239 -2.64 -18.77 1.70
C VAL A 239 -1.89 -17.89 2.72
N MET A 240 -1.06 -17.00 2.21
CA MET A 240 -0.35 -15.99 2.99
C MET A 240 -1.32 -14.86 3.35
N PRO A 241 -1.50 -14.52 4.63
CA PRO A 241 -2.34 -13.39 5.02
C PRO A 241 -1.69 -12.06 4.61
N SER A 242 -2.52 -11.02 4.38
CA SER A 242 -2.05 -9.68 4.04
C SER A 242 -1.51 -8.94 5.26
N THR A 243 -0.40 -9.42 5.82
CA THR A 243 0.26 -8.86 7.01
C THR A 243 1.76 -9.01 6.91
N GLN A 244 2.49 -8.12 7.57
CA GLN A 244 3.94 -8.19 7.77
C GLN A 244 4.29 -8.52 9.25
N GLY A 245 3.47 -9.35 9.89
CA GLY A 245 3.62 -9.80 11.26
C GLY A 245 2.75 -9.03 12.25
N ASN A 246 1.94 -9.79 12.98
CA ASN A 246 1.05 -9.26 14.00
C ASN A 246 0.86 -10.33 15.09
N PRO A 247 0.56 -9.96 16.36
CA PRO A 247 0.44 -10.91 17.47
C PRO A 247 -0.57 -12.04 17.25
N ASN A 248 -1.64 -11.77 16.48
CA ASN A 248 -2.67 -12.77 16.15
C ASN A 248 -2.19 -13.84 15.15
N ARG A 249 -0.97 -13.68 14.60
CA ARG A 249 -0.32 -14.56 13.64
C ARG A 249 0.91 -15.26 14.20
N LEU A 250 1.13 -15.15 15.52
CA LEU A 250 2.17 -15.94 16.18
C LEU A 250 1.92 -17.42 15.99
N HIS A 251 3.01 -18.17 15.80
CA HIS A 251 3.01 -19.62 15.56
C HIS A 251 2.39 -20.07 14.22
N GLU A 252 2.03 -19.16 13.33
CA GLU A 252 1.69 -19.53 11.95
C GLU A 252 2.94 -19.96 11.17
N ASP A 253 2.76 -20.88 10.24
CA ASP A 253 3.77 -21.30 9.28
C ASP A 253 3.21 -21.09 7.87
N LYS A 254 3.58 -19.96 7.26
CA LYS A 254 3.14 -19.51 5.93
C LYS A 254 4.33 -19.08 5.09
N MET A 255 4.23 -19.30 3.80
CA MET A 255 5.27 -18.93 2.85
C MET A 255 4.65 -18.57 1.51
N LEU A 256 5.16 -17.52 0.89
CA LEU A 256 4.73 -17.03 -0.40
C LEU A 256 5.94 -16.67 -1.24
N PHE A 257 5.90 -17.09 -2.48
CA PHE A 257 6.72 -16.60 -3.58
C PHE A 257 5.80 -16.07 -4.67
N GLY A 258 6.17 -14.97 -5.31
CA GLY A 258 5.36 -14.42 -6.38
C GLY A 258 6.16 -13.64 -7.41
N LEU A 259 5.52 -13.47 -8.55
CA LEU A 259 5.98 -12.67 -9.67
C LEU A 259 4.83 -11.79 -10.13
N SER A 260 5.12 -10.54 -10.42
CA SER A 260 4.15 -9.57 -10.90
C SER A 260 4.71 -8.83 -12.10
N VAL A 261 3.83 -8.51 -13.04
CA VAL A 261 4.14 -7.65 -14.19
C VAL A 261 2.98 -6.69 -14.40
N SER A 262 3.29 -5.48 -14.82
CA SER A 262 2.27 -4.55 -15.32
C SER A 262 2.82 -3.66 -16.41
N GLU A 263 1.97 -3.29 -17.38
CA GLU A 263 2.24 -2.40 -18.48
C GLU A 263 1.16 -1.34 -18.54
N ASN A 264 1.56 -0.08 -18.42
CA ASN A 264 0.66 1.06 -18.62
C ASN A 264 0.84 1.54 -20.06
N VAL A 265 -0.14 1.25 -20.90
CA VAL A 265 -0.13 1.64 -22.31
C VAL A 265 -0.80 2.99 -22.44
N GLU A 266 -0.07 3.97 -22.97
CA GLU A 266 -0.59 5.32 -23.20
C GLU A 266 -0.55 5.68 -24.70
N SER A 267 -1.46 6.55 -25.14
CA SER A 267 -1.40 7.13 -26.48
C SER A 267 -0.34 8.23 -26.57
N GLU A 268 0.08 8.61 -27.77
CA GLU A 268 1.02 9.70 -27.99
C GLU A 268 0.57 11.04 -27.36
N SER A 269 -0.71 11.18 -27.11
CA SER A 269 -1.28 12.38 -26.47
C SER A 269 -1.18 12.34 -24.93
N GLU A 270 -0.88 11.19 -24.34
CA GLU A 270 -0.78 10.98 -22.90
C GLU A 270 0.67 11.16 -22.41
N SER A 271 0.97 10.74 -21.18
CA SER A 271 2.23 11.10 -20.55
C SER A 271 3.35 10.09 -20.78
N THR A 272 3.18 8.83 -20.42
CA THR A 272 4.24 7.82 -20.43
C THR A 272 3.70 6.43 -20.68
N ASN A 273 4.53 5.59 -21.31
CA ASN A 273 4.38 4.15 -21.24
C ASN A 273 5.33 3.62 -20.18
N ASP A 274 4.87 2.75 -19.30
CA ASP A 274 5.73 2.17 -18.28
C ASP A 274 5.45 0.68 -18.06
N PHE A 275 6.55 -0.08 -18.10
CA PHE A 275 6.58 -1.50 -17.76
C PHE A 275 7.14 -1.69 -16.37
N ARG A 276 6.54 -2.59 -15.59
CA ARG A 276 6.97 -2.93 -14.24
C ARG A 276 7.00 -4.43 -14.03
N ALA A 277 8.01 -4.88 -13.32
CA ALA A 277 8.11 -6.25 -12.85
C ALA A 277 8.45 -6.28 -11.37
N GLY A 278 7.93 -7.26 -10.67
CA GLY A 278 8.19 -7.47 -9.24
C GLY A 278 8.38 -8.95 -8.92
N PHE A 279 9.36 -9.24 -8.09
CA PHE A 279 9.53 -10.51 -7.42
C PHE A 279 9.25 -10.34 -5.95
N GLU A 280 8.61 -11.32 -5.33
CA GLU A 280 8.26 -11.27 -3.91
C GLU A 280 8.51 -12.58 -3.18
N PHE A 281 8.97 -12.46 -1.96
CA PHE A 281 9.05 -13.52 -0.98
C PHE A 281 8.50 -13.01 0.35
N SER A 282 7.64 -13.80 1.02
CA SER A 282 7.17 -13.53 2.38
C SER A 282 7.03 -14.81 3.16
N MET A 283 7.38 -14.77 4.43
CA MET A 283 7.31 -15.90 5.35
C MET A 283 6.83 -15.44 6.74
N LEU A 284 5.87 -16.18 7.28
CA LEU A 284 5.56 -16.22 8.71
C LEU A 284 6.02 -17.56 9.25
N LYS A 285 6.81 -17.55 10.30
CA LYS A 285 7.23 -18.79 10.97
C LYS A 285 7.45 -18.53 12.45
N ASP A 286 6.61 -19.13 13.28
CA ASP A 286 6.61 -18.96 14.73
C ASP A 286 6.54 -17.46 15.11
N ARG A 287 7.64 -16.87 15.61
CA ARG A 287 7.74 -15.47 16.02
C ARG A 287 8.33 -14.56 14.94
N TRP A 288 8.66 -15.12 13.77
CA TRP A 288 9.30 -14.40 12.70
C TRP A 288 8.33 -14.01 11.59
N TYR A 289 8.50 -12.80 11.11
CA TYR A 289 8.12 -12.39 9.76
C TYR A 289 9.40 -12.08 8.98
N VAL A 290 9.49 -12.56 7.75
CA VAL A 290 10.56 -12.23 6.80
C VAL A 290 9.91 -11.88 5.47
N GLY A 291 10.31 -10.78 4.87
CA GLY A 291 9.87 -10.36 3.55
C GLY A 291 11.04 -9.81 2.74
N ALA A 292 11.06 -10.13 1.46
CA ALA A 292 12.03 -9.59 0.52
C ALA A 292 11.36 -9.42 -0.85
N GLU A 293 11.54 -8.28 -1.48
CA GLU A 293 11.00 -8.01 -2.81
C GLU A 293 12.05 -7.29 -3.67
N ALA A 294 11.97 -7.50 -4.97
CA ALA A 294 12.79 -6.82 -5.95
C ALA A 294 11.90 -6.27 -7.06
N TYR A 295 12.27 -5.12 -7.60
CA TYR A 295 11.48 -4.36 -8.56
C TYR A 295 12.33 -3.90 -9.72
N TYR A 296 11.70 -3.92 -10.89
CA TYR A 296 12.19 -3.26 -12.08
C TYR A 296 11.09 -2.39 -12.66
N MET A 297 11.46 -1.22 -13.18
CA MET A 297 10.54 -0.38 -13.94
C MET A 297 11.30 0.27 -15.10
N HIS A 298 10.67 0.20 -16.28
CA HIS A 298 11.08 0.93 -17.47
C HIS A 298 10.03 1.99 -17.79
N VAL A 299 10.45 3.24 -17.95
CA VAL A 299 9.57 4.35 -18.31
C VAL A 299 10.00 4.88 -19.67
N GLY A 300 9.11 4.79 -20.64
CA GLY A 300 9.24 5.42 -21.94
C GLY A 300 8.36 6.66 -22.04
N PHE A 301 8.88 7.74 -22.58
CA PHE A 301 8.11 8.96 -22.78
C PHE A 301 7.43 8.97 -24.14
N THR A 302 6.21 9.49 -24.18
CA THR A 302 5.48 9.68 -25.42
C THR A 302 6.05 10.86 -26.20
N LYS A 303 5.78 10.95 -27.49
CA LYS A 303 6.18 12.07 -28.36
C LYS A 303 5.70 13.44 -27.86
N ARG A 304 4.58 13.48 -27.12
CA ARG A 304 4.05 14.70 -26.52
C ARG A 304 5.04 15.33 -25.54
N GLN A 305 5.77 14.50 -24.80
CA GLN A 305 6.72 14.97 -23.78
C GLN A 305 8.00 15.54 -24.39
N LYS A 306 8.29 15.22 -25.66
CA LYS A 306 9.54 15.61 -26.35
C LYS A 306 10.80 15.24 -25.57
N ILE A 307 10.74 14.15 -24.83
CA ILE A 307 11.84 13.60 -24.06
C ILE A 307 12.26 12.32 -24.77
N ASP A 308 13.49 12.31 -25.28
CA ASP A 308 14.05 11.15 -25.99
C ASP A 308 14.67 10.11 -25.06
N ASP A 309 14.76 10.44 -23.78
CA ASP A 309 15.36 9.54 -22.77
C ASP A 309 14.35 8.57 -22.19
N THR A 310 14.81 7.38 -21.90
CA THR A 310 14.09 6.38 -21.12
C THR A 310 14.72 6.23 -19.75
N PHE A 311 13.92 5.85 -18.76
CA PHE A 311 14.40 5.63 -17.39
C PHE A 311 14.21 4.18 -17.00
N ASN A 312 15.24 3.59 -16.38
CA ASN A 312 15.19 2.25 -15.82
C ASN A 312 15.48 2.32 -14.33
N TYR A 313 14.53 1.81 -13.53
CA TYR A 313 14.61 1.75 -12.09
C TYR A 313 14.85 0.33 -11.64
N TRP A 314 15.71 0.17 -10.65
CA TRP A 314 15.88 -1.07 -9.92
C TRP A 314 15.75 -0.80 -8.45
N GLY A 315 15.04 -1.63 -7.75
CA GLY A 315 14.91 -1.54 -6.32
C GLY A 315 14.74 -2.90 -5.69
N ALA A 316 15.19 -3.04 -4.47
CA ALA A 316 14.97 -4.25 -3.69
C ALA A 316 15.00 -3.93 -2.21
N TYR A 317 14.28 -4.70 -1.43
CA TYR A 317 14.42 -4.67 0.02
C TYR A 317 14.40 -6.09 0.60
N ALA A 318 14.98 -6.20 1.79
CA ALA A 318 14.78 -7.32 2.68
C ALA A 318 14.46 -6.79 4.08
N GLN A 319 13.48 -7.39 4.75
CA GLN A 319 13.09 -7.01 6.09
C GLN A 319 12.75 -8.22 6.95
N ALA A 320 12.94 -8.08 8.24
CA ALA A 320 12.55 -9.09 9.21
C ALA A 320 11.98 -8.46 10.47
N GLY A 321 10.99 -9.12 11.06
CA GLY A 321 10.43 -8.81 12.37
C GLY A 321 10.47 -10.02 13.27
N TYR A 322 10.83 -9.81 14.53
CA TYR A 322 10.88 -10.86 15.54
C TYR A 322 10.14 -10.45 16.81
N PHE A 323 9.18 -11.25 17.23
CA PHE A 323 8.46 -11.04 18.48
C PHE A 323 9.28 -11.52 19.67
N VAL A 324 9.88 -10.58 20.42
CA VAL A 324 10.59 -10.87 21.68
C VAL A 324 9.61 -11.32 22.75
N THR A 325 8.47 -10.67 22.82
CA THR A 325 7.31 -11.08 23.61
C THR A 325 6.08 -11.17 22.69
N ASN A 326 4.91 -11.48 23.22
CA ASN A 326 3.69 -11.49 22.42
C ASN A 326 3.23 -10.07 22.03
N GLN A 327 3.77 -9.03 22.68
CA GLN A 327 3.43 -7.62 22.44
C GLN A 327 4.56 -6.83 21.77
N LEU A 328 5.82 -7.22 22.01
CA LEU A 328 6.99 -6.48 21.56
C LEU A 328 7.65 -7.16 20.37
N GLN A 329 7.72 -6.47 19.24
CA GLN A 329 8.37 -6.91 18.02
C GLN A 329 9.53 -5.97 17.66
N LEU A 330 10.70 -6.52 17.43
CA LEU A 330 11.83 -5.81 16.84
C LEU A 330 11.78 -5.98 15.32
N ALA A 331 12.15 -4.96 14.58
CA ALA A 331 12.13 -4.95 13.14
C ALA A 331 13.41 -4.35 12.55
N ALA A 332 13.86 -4.91 11.44
CA ALA A 332 14.96 -4.35 10.66
C ALA A 332 14.62 -4.47 9.17
N ARG A 333 15.10 -3.51 8.37
CA ARG A 333 14.99 -3.49 6.91
C ARG A 333 16.26 -2.93 6.31
N TYR A 334 16.68 -3.52 5.21
CA TYR A 334 17.63 -2.91 4.28
C TYR A 334 16.88 -2.70 2.96
N ASP A 335 16.81 -1.46 2.51
CA ASP A 335 16.14 -1.04 1.30
C ASP A 335 17.18 -0.40 0.36
N PHE A 336 17.09 -0.71 -0.91
CA PHE A 336 18.05 -0.33 -1.92
C PHE A 336 17.32 0.12 -3.18
N MET A 337 17.82 1.18 -3.82
CA MET A 337 17.21 1.65 -5.06
C MET A 337 18.25 2.33 -5.95
N ASP A 338 18.21 1.98 -7.24
CA ASP A 338 18.82 2.72 -8.32
C ASP A 338 17.71 3.43 -9.10
N ARG A 339 17.72 4.75 -9.05
CA ARG A 339 16.65 5.57 -9.65
C ARG A 339 16.76 5.70 -11.17
N ASN A 340 17.93 5.47 -11.73
CA ASN A 340 18.15 5.47 -13.16
C ASN A 340 19.42 4.72 -13.54
N SER A 341 19.30 3.44 -13.86
CA SER A 341 20.44 2.58 -14.24
C SER A 341 21.09 2.92 -15.56
N THR A 342 20.48 3.80 -16.38
CA THR A 342 21.09 4.30 -17.63
C THR A 342 22.00 5.50 -17.39
N GLY A 343 21.89 6.14 -16.23
CA GLY A 343 22.73 7.27 -15.80
C GLY A 343 23.87 6.83 -14.87
N LYS A 344 24.71 7.79 -14.50
CA LYS A 344 25.72 7.61 -13.43
C LYS A 344 25.14 7.98 -12.06
N ASP A 345 23.85 7.90 -11.90
CA ASP A 345 23.11 8.46 -10.79
C ASP A 345 23.11 7.50 -9.61
N GLY A 346 23.25 8.09 -8.45
CA GLY A 346 23.55 7.37 -7.24
C GLY A 346 22.53 6.37 -6.76
N LEU A 347 23.08 5.31 -6.23
CA LEU A 347 22.33 4.29 -5.49
C LEU A 347 21.88 4.86 -4.15
N LEU A 348 20.65 4.62 -3.78
CA LEU A 348 20.13 4.86 -2.45
C LEU A 348 20.27 3.59 -1.62
N ASN A 349 20.92 3.72 -0.46
CA ASN A 349 21.06 2.67 0.54
C ASN A 349 20.34 3.11 1.81
N MET A 350 19.34 2.37 2.25
CA MET A 350 18.39 2.83 3.24
C MET A 350 18.15 1.78 4.34
N PRO A 351 19.17 1.52 5.19
CA PRO A 351 18.97 0.69 6.37
C PRO A 351 17.98 1.33 7.34
N ALA A 352 17.12 0.53 7.92
CA ALA A 352 16.15 0.94 8.93
C ALA A 352 16.03 -0.09 10.04
N VAL A 353 15.81 0.40 11.24
CA VAL A 353 15.49 -0.42 12.42
C VAL A 353 14.25 0.14 13.10
N GLY A 354 13.50 -0.71 13.77
CA GLY A 354 12.28 -0.28 14.44
C GLY A 354 11.83 -1.22 15.53
N VAL A 355 10.89 -0.73 16.29
CA VAL A 355 10.22 -1.45 17.37
C VAL A 355 8.72 -1.23 17.28
N ASN A 356 7.95 -2.29 17.46
CA ASN A 356 6.50 -2.27 17.48
C ASN A 356 6.01 -2.80 18.82
N TYR A 357 5.11 -2.06 19.43
CA TYR A 357 4.43 -2.48 20.64
C TYR A 357 2.92 -2.57 20.39
N PHE A 358 2.38 -3.75 20.60
CA PHE A 358 0.96 -4.05 20.49
C PHE A 358 0.34 -4.07 21.88
N PHE A 359 -0.54 -3.13 22.14
CA PHE A 359 -1.18 -3.04 23.45
C PHE A 359 -2.15 -4.21 23.66
N PRO A 360 -2.00 -4.98 24.73
CA PRO A 360 -2.83 -6.15 24.95
C PRO A 360 -4.31 -5.77 25.15
N ASN A 361 -5.20 -6.60 24.62
CA ASN A 361 -6.66 -6.41 24.70
C ASN A 361 -7.16 -5.08 24.11
N THR A 362 -6.39 -4.50 23.24
CA THR A 362 -6.76 -3.30 22.47
C THR A 362 -6.37 -3.49 21.01
N ASN A 363 -6.82 -2.59 20.16
CA ASN A 363 -6.38 -2.51 18.78
C ASN A 363 -5.38 -1.36 18.56
N LEU A 364 -4.72 -0.95 19.66
CA LEU A 364 -3.66 0.05 19.60
C LEU A 364 -2.32 -0.58 19.26
N LYS A 365 -1.59 0.05 18.39
CA LYS A 365 -0.22 -0.28 18.00
C LYS A 365 0.63 0.97 18.02
N LEU A 366 1.77 0.93 18.71
CA LEU A 366 2.82 1.95 18.66
C LEU A 366 3.99 1.40 17.86
N GLN A 367 4.46 2.16 16.90
CA GLN A 367 5.65 1.83 16.12
C GLN A 367 6.64 2.99 16.20
N ALA A 368 7.92 2.67 16.36
CA ALA A 368 9.00 3.63 16.23
C ALA A 368 10.04 3.09 15.24
N MET A 369 10.59 3.96 14.41
CA MET A 369 11.56 3.62 13.37
C MET A 369 12.62 4.69 13.29
N TYR A 370 13.84 4.24 13.03
CA TYR A 370 14.93 5.07 12.54
C TYR A 370 15.38 4.52 11.18
N GLN A 371 15.60 5.39 10.21
CA GLN A 371 16.12 5.08 8.89
C GLN A 371 17.23 6.06 8.53
N TYR A 372 18.33 5.53 8.02
CA TYR A 372 19.35 6.29 7.34
C TYR A 372 19.15 6.17 5.83
N ILE A 373 19.28 7.27 5.10
CA ILE A 373 19.25 7.28 3.63
C ILE A 373 20.60 7.81 3.17
N GLY A 374 21.48 6.90 2.76
CA GLY A 374 22.77 7.22 2.18
C GLY A 374 22.70 7.17 0.65
N ARG A 375 23.46 8.01 0.01
CA ARG A 375 23.61 8.04 -1.45
C ARG A 375 25.05 7.71 -1.81
N THR A 376 25.24 6.92 -2.87
CA THR A 376 26.55 6.60 -3.44
C THR A 376 26.51 6.86 -4.93
N GLY A 377 27.51 7.57 -5.48
CA GLY A 377 27.58 7.97 -6.87
C GLY A 377 27.15 9.42 -7.10
N HIS A 378 27.19 9.86 -8.34
CA HIS A 378 26.77 11.20 -8.73
C HIS A 378 25.24 11.29 -8.83
N ALA A 379 24.71 12.40 -8.38
CA ALA A 379 23.31 12.73 -8.46
C ALA A 379 22.83 12.92 -9.93
N THR A 380 21.53 12.93 -10.17
CA THR A 380 20.92 13.14 -11.49
C THR A 380 21.38 14.46 -12.12
N GLN A 381 21.12 14.67 -13.41
CA GLN A 381 21.46 15.94 -14.08
C GLN A 381 20.77 17.16 -13.45
N LEU A 382 19.61 16.96 -12.85
CA LEU A 382 18.91 17.95 -12.00
C LEU A 382 19.65 18.22 -10.69
N ASP A 383 20.29 17.20 -10.14
CA ASP A 383 21.10 17.33 -8.94
C ASP A 383 22.51 17.88 -9.25
N ARG A 384 22.97 17.85 -10.53
CA ARG A 384 24.27 18.43 -10.95
C ARG A 384 24.25 19.94 -10.99
N ASP A 385 23.10 20.54 -11.27
CA ASP A 385 22.90 21.97 -11.19
C ASP A 385 22.65 22.43 -9.73
N ASN A 386 22.35 21.45 -8.85
CA ASN A 386 22.24 21.60 -7.40
C ASN A 386 23.10 20.49 -6.76
N ASP A 387 24.39 20.71 -6.61
CA ASP A 387 25.35 19.77 -5.99
C ASP A 387 24.95 19.28 -4.58
N ASP A 388 23.87 19.83 -4.04
CA ASP A 388 23.48 19.75 -2.64
C ASP A 388 22.38 18.73 -2.34
N LEU A 389 21.70 18.15 -3.36
CA LEU A 389 20.62 17.16 -3.15
C LEU A 389 21.12 15.71 -2.95
N GLY A 390 22.41 15.52 -2.90
CA GLY A 390 23.08 14.22 -2.69
C GLY A 390 23.20 13.75 -1.25
N GLN A 391 22.68 14.47 -0.27
CA GLN A 391 23.10 14.39 1.11
C GLN A 391 22.45 13.27 1.93
N PRO A 392 23.18 12.69 2.91
CA PRO A 392 22.59 11.73 3.82
C PRO A 392 21.42 12.32 4.59
N MET A 393 20.36 11.56 4.71
CA MET A 393 19.19 11.94 5.49
C MET A 393 18.95 10.92 6.60
N HIS A 394 18.69 11.43 7.79
CA HIS A 394 18.28 10.67 8.95
C HIS A 394 16.79 10.89 9.18
N THR A 395 16.02 9.84 9.25
CA THR A 395 14.58 9.91 9.53
C THR A 395 14.27 9.10 10.76
N ALA A 396 13.66 9.73 11.76
CA ALA A 396 13.00 9.03 12.84
C ALA A 396 11.51 9.27 12.77
N LYS A 397 10.72 8.21 12.95
CA LYS A 397 9.27 8.27 12.90
C LYS A 397 8.66 7.48 14.05
N VAL A 398 7.69 8.10 14.72
CA VAL A 398 6.84 7.43 15.70
C VAL A 398 5.42 7.45 15.18
N LEU A 399 4.75 6.31 15.19
CA LEU A 399 3.39 6.15 14.71
C LEU A 399 2.53 5.49 15.78
N LEU A 400 1.42 6.12 16.14
CA LEU A 400 0.37 5.53 16.94
C LEU A 400 -0.81 5.19 16.02
N GLN A 401 -1.26 3.95 16.08
CA GLN A 401 -2.36 3.43 15.27
C GLN A 401 -3.46 2.87 16.16
N TYR A 402 -4.68 3.13 15.77
CA TYR A 402 -5.87 2.46 16.31
C TYR A 402 -6.71 1.89 15.16
N THR A 403 -7.20 0.66 15.32
CA THR A 403 -8.11 -0.01 14.37
C THR A 403 -9.31 -0.58 15.10
N PHE A 404 -10.48 -0.62 14.46
CA PHE A 404 -11.65 -1.36 14.96
C PHE A 404 -12.47 -1.98 13.84
#